data_34983ee68d1023a15c09e09f7c0a9fec
#
_entry.id   34983ee68d1023a15c09e09f7c0a9fec
#
_cell.length_a   1.000
_cell.length_b   1.000
_cell.length_c   1.000
_cell.angle_alpha   90.00
_cell.angle_beta   90.00
_cell.angle_gamma   90.00
#
_symmetry.space_group_name_H-M   'P 1'
#
loop_
_entity.id
_entity.type
_entity.pdbx_description
1 polymer ?
#
loop_
_entity_poly.entity_id
_entity_poly.type
_entity_poly.pdbx_seq_one_letter_code
_entity_poly.pdbx_strand_id
1 'polypeptide(L)'
;MSVPVEPADAQARRALADSLAREVIANWPGKDLDRVMEGLDVWCYRKPARVHRGQRAVGFHVPGLPDAPWIDPASFECGEILTDAYEGIRDEVSRFMDGRMAAPPHGLPDNAQSDAAALSGQSEGWREWRFVARNGRFLDERCKDFPVTAGALRQVAQRIPLLVNALLLTLRPGTLIPPHTDPINAYADLWLGIFVPKETALCVRGETRAPVEGGLLGFDHSFEHTAWNRGDSDRIVLSLLIHNPNLLPHEREIAGFLIHHLAKFSATTVFEQSVCE
;
A
#
# COMPACT_ATOMS: atom_id res chain seq x y z
N MET A 1 8.03 -4.03 37.74
CA MET A 1 7.64 -3.44 36.44
C MET A 1 8.92 -2.95 35.76
N SER A 2 9.36 -3.59 34.71
CA SER A 2 10.52 -3.12 33.94
C SER A 2 10.12 -1.83 33.21
N VAL A 3 10.91 -0.78 33.38
CA VAL A 3 10.78 0.45 32.58
C VAL A 3 10.99 0.04 31.10
N PRO A 4 10.08 0.39 30.18
CA PRO A 4 10.29 0.10 28.76
C PRO A 4 11.61 0.75 28.35
N VAL A 5 12.51 -0.03 27.76
CA VAL A 5 13.76 0.51 27.19
C VAL A 5 13.37 1.36 25.98
N GLU A 6 13.71 2.62 26.01
CA GLU A 6 13.42 3.55 24.94
C GLU A 6 14.25 3.15 23.71
N PRO A 7 13.67 3.12 22.49
CA PRO A 7 14.42 2.82 21.27
C PRO A 7 15.58 3.79 21.06
N ALA A 8 16.69 3.30 20.53
CA ALA A 8 17.91 4.09 20.34
C ALA A 8 17.71 5.34 19.44
N ASP A 9 16.75 5.30 18.55
CA ASP A 9 16.41 6.40 17.60
C ASP A 9 15.33 7.37 18.14
N ALA A 10 14.82 7.17 19.35
CA ALA A 10 13.69 7.94 19.89
C ALA A 10 13.95 9.46 19.92
N GLN A 11 15.14 9.89 20.32
CA GLN A 11 15.51 11.31 20.36
C GLN A 11 15.49 11.93 18.95
N ALA A 12 16.06 11.23 17.97
CA ALA A 12 16.09 11.69 16.59
C ALA A 12 14.68 11.74 15.97
N ARG A 13 13.83 10.74 16.26
CA ARG A 13 12.42 10.75 15.86
C ARG A 13 11.66 11.93 16.45
N ARG A 14 11.86 12.25 17.73
CA ARG A 14 11.23 13.41 18.39
C ARG A 14 11.65 14.72 17.75
N ALA A 15 12.93 14.90 17.47
CA ALA A 15 13.44 16.11 16.82
C ALA A 15 12.83 16.31 15.43
N LEU A 16 12.76 15.23 14.62
CA LEU A 16 12.08 15.27 13.33
C LEU A 16 10.59 15.55 13.47
N ALA A 17 9.91 14.90 14.42
CA ALA A 17 8.49 15.11 14.67
C ALA A 17 8.18 16.56 15.03
N ASP A 18 9.02 17.21 15.87
CA ASP A 18 8.87 18.63 16.22
C ASP A 18 9.04 19.54 15.00
N SER A 19 9.96 19.21 14.10
CA SER A 19 10.13 19.97 12.84
C SER A 19 8.90 19.83 11.95
N LEU A 20 8.47 18.58 11.70
CA LEU A 20 7.31 18.30 10.85
C LEU A 20 6.01 18.86 11.43
N ALA A 21 5.84 18.83 12.75
CA ALA A 21 4.68 19.44 13.42
C ALA A 21 4.57 20.93 13.12
N ARG A 22 5.69 21.67 13.20
CA ARG A 22 5.70 23.11 12.86
C ARG A 22 5.33 23.35 11.38
N GLU A 23 5.85 22.52 10.48
CA GLU A 23 5.54 22.62 9.05
C GLU A 23 4.06 22.32 8.77
N VAL A 24 3.50 21.31 9.41
CA VAL A 24 2.07 20.95 9.28
C VAL A 24 1.20 22.11 9.78
N ILE A 25 1.48 22.67 10.95
CA ILE A 25 0.71 23.82 11.48
C ILE A 25 0.78 25.03 10.54
N ALA A 26 1.95 25.29 9.97
CA ALA A 26 2.15 26.43 9.07
C ALA A 26 1.46 26.26 7.71
N ASN A 27 1.45 25.03 7.15
CA ASN A 27 0.95 24.77 5.80
C ASN A 27 -0.56 24.49 5.75
N TRP A 28 -1.17 24.05 6.87
CA TRP A 28 -2.62 23.77 6.94
C TRP A 28 -3.32 24.58 8.05
N PRO A 29 -3.27 25.92 8.00
CA PRO A 29 -3.86 26.77 9.04
C PRO A 29 -5.38 26.60 9.11
N GLY A 30 -5.92 26.53 10.34
CA GLY A 30 -7.37 26.42 10.58
C GLY A 30 -7.99 25.06 10.25
N LYS A 31 -7.19 24.04 9.97
CA LYS A 31 -7.64 22.65 9.83
C LYS A 31 -7.60 21.94 11.18
N ASP A 32 -8.47 20.95 11.33
CA ASP A 32 -8.37 19.99 12.44
C ASP A 32 -7.18 19.07 12.18
N LEU A 33 -6.19 19.12 13.05
CA LEU A 33 -4.93 18.40 12.94
C LEU A 33 -4.81 17.27 13.97
N ASP A 34 -5.77 17.13 14.87
CA ASP A 34 -5.65 16.31 16.11
C ASP A 34 -5.22 14.88 15.80
N ARG A 35 -5.89 14.20 14.84
CA ARG A 35 -5.58 12.80 14.52
C ARG A 35 -4.22 12.60 13.88
N VAL A 36 -3.84 13.46 12.95
CA VAL A 36 -2.55 13.35 12.26
C VAL A 36 -1.38 13.71 13.18
N MET A 37 -1.59 14.69 14.09
CA MET A 37 -0.60 15.04 15.11
C MET A 37 -0.47 13.95 16.18
N GLU A 38 -1.58 13.33 16.58
CA GLU A 38 -1.51 12.15 17.45
C GLU A 38 -0.77 10.99 16.78
N GLY A 39 -0.98 10.76 15.47
CA GLY A 39 -0.22 9.78 14.71
C GLY A 39 1.29 10.07 14.71
N LEU A 40 1.68 11.34 14.63
CA LEU A 40 3.08 11.76 14.72
C LEU A 40 3.66 11.54 16.12
N ASP A 41 2.87 11.81 17.19
CA ASP A 41 3.26 11.51 18.57
C ASP A 41 3.44 10.00 18.83
N VAL A 42 2.62 9.16 18.21
CA VAL A 42 2.76 7.70 18.25
C VAL A 42 4.05 7.28 17.55
N TRP A 43 4.31 7.80 16.34
CA TRP A 43 5.50 7.46 15.57
C TRP A 43 6.80 7.79 16.29
N CYS A 44 6.84 8.91 17.04
CA CYS A 44 8.02 9.33 17.79
C CYS A 44 8.04 8.85 19.26
N TYR A 45 7.22 7.88 19.61
CA TYR A 45 7.12 7.25 20.94
C TYR A 45 6.73 8.20 22.09
N ARG A 46 6.04 9.32 21.81
CA ARG A 46 5.46 10.20 22.84
C ARG A 46 4.15 9.65 23.38
N LYS A 47 3.40 8.94 22.53
CA LYS A 47 2.13 8.29 22.89
C LYS A 47 2.14 6.83 22.52
N PRO A 48 1.47 5.96 23.29
CA PRO A 48 1.23 4.58 22.86
C PRO A 48 0.25 4.55 21.68
N ALA A 49 0.47 3.62 20.74
CA ALA A 49 -0.46 3.40 19.66
C ALA A 49 -1.79 2.80 20.17
N ARG A 50 -2.90 3.36 19.72
CA ARG A 50 -4.23 2.76 19.89
C ARG A 50 -4.60 2.11 18.57
N VAL A 51 -4.49 0.78 18.49
CA VAL A 51 -4.73 -0.03 17.30
C VAL A 51 -5.91 -0.97 17.52
N HIS A 52 -6.60 -1.30 16.43
CA HIS A 52 -7.62 -2.35 16.47
C HIS A 52 -6.97 -3.74 16.48
N ARG A 53 -7.76 -4.73 16.91
CA ARG A 53 -7.30 -6.12 16.92
C ARG A 53 -6.87 -6.54 15.50
N GLY A 54 -5.66 -7.06 15.38
CA GLY A 54 -5.09 -7.49 14.09
C GLY A 54 -4.34 -6.39 13.34
N GLN A 55 -4.16 -5.21 13.93
CA GLN A 55 -3.29 -4.15 13.40
C GLN A 55 -1.99 -4.04 14.20
N ARG A 56 -0.97 -3.46 13.58
CA ARG A 56 0.29 -3.05 14.24
C ARG A 56 0.68 -1.65 13.79
N ALA A 57 0.92 -0.75 14.74
CA ALA A 57 1.42 0.60 14.44
C ALA A 57 2.96 0.57 14.35
N VAL A 58 3.49 0.02 13.27
CA VAL A 58 4.94 -0.04 13.03
C VAL A 58 5.44 1.22 12.31
N GLY A 59 4.62 1.78 11.41
CA GLY A 59 4.89 3.02 10.69
C GLY A 59 4.02 4.18 11.18
N PHE A 60 3.63 5.06 10.24
CA PHE A 60 2.73 6.16 10.54
C PHE A 60 1.27 5.65 10.69
N HIS A 61 0.72 5.80 11.88
CA HIS A 61 -0.61 5.31 12.22
C HIS A 61 -1.52 6.46 12.63
N VAL A 62 -2.60 6.68 11.88
CA VAL A 62 -3.63 7.69 12.18
C VAL A 62 -4.68 7.05 13.07
N PRO A 63 -4.88 7.54 14.31
CA PRO A 63 -5.89 6.98 15.23
C PRO A 63 -7.32 7.29 14.80
N GLY A 64 -8.29 6.52 15.31
CA GLY A 64 -9.71 6.79 15.11
C GLY A 64 -10.24 6.49 13.69
N LEU A 65 -9.51 5.73 12.87
CA LEU A 65 -10.07 5.12 11.66
C LEU A 65 -11.03 3.98 12.05
N PRO A 66 -12.00 3.63 11.19
CA PRO A 66 -12.96 2.57 11.48
C PRO A 66 -12.30 1.23 11.80
N ASP A 67 -12.88 0.46 12.73
CA ASP A 67 -12.52 -0.94 12.98
C ASP A 67 -13.14 -1.87 11.93
N ALA A 68 -12.82 -1.61 10.65
CA ALA A 68 -13.37 -2.31 9.50
C ALA A 68 -12.23 -2.71 8.55
N PRO A 69 -11.89 -4.01 8.47
CA PRO A 69 -10.80 -4.47 7.60
C PRO A 69 -11.15 -4.37 6.12
N TRP A 70 -12.43 -4.43 5.78
CA TRP A 70 -12.93 -4.27 4.42
C TRP A 70 -13.49 -2.88 4.21
N ILE A 71 -13.15 -2.28 3.08
CA ILE A 71 -13.59 -0.95 2.68
C ILE A 71 -14.51 -1.12 1.47
N ASP A 72 -15.67 -0.47 1.52
CA ASP A 72 -16.59 -0.46 0.37
C ASP A 72 -15.88 0.18 -0.84
N PRO A 73 -15.74 -0.54 -1.97
CA PRO A 73 -15.14 0.02 -3.18
C PRO A 73 -15.80 1.31 -3.67
N ALA A 74 -17.08 1.53 -3.39
CA ALA A 74 -17.79 2.75 -3.74
C ALA A 74 -17.27 3.99 -2.99
N SER A 75 -16.59 3.81 -1.87
CA SER A 75 -15.97 4.92 -1.12
C SER A 75 -14.65 5.42 -1.75
N PHE A 76 -14.10 4.66 -2.71
CA PHE A 76 -12.94 5.11 -3.49
C PHE A 76 -13.42 5.89 -4.72
N GLU A 77 -13.05 7.15 -4.81
CA GLU A 77 -13.52 8.09 -5.85
C GLU A 77 -13.09 7.72 -7.29
N CYS A 78 -12.29 6.66 -7.45
CA CYS A 78 -11.75 6.20 -8.73
C CYS A 78 -12.32 4.85 -9.20
N GLY A 79 -13.23 4.25 -8.48
CA GLY A 79 -13.73 2.90 -8.78
C GLY A 79 -14.29 2.78 -10.20
N GLU A 80 -15.14 3.73 -10.61
CA GLU A 80 -15.74 3.75 -11.95
C GLU A 80 -14.71 3.81 -13.08
N ILE A 81 -13.63 4.60 -12.91
CA ILE A 81 -12.55 4.69 -13.92
C ILE A 81 -11.95 3.32 -14.20
N LEU A 82 -11.74 2.52 -13.15
CA LEU A 82 -11.15 1.20 -13.27
C LEU A 82 -12.11 0.18 -13.89
N THR A 83 -13.37 0.20 -13.47
CA THR A 83 -14.39 -0.72 -13.99
C THR A 83 -14.73 -0.42 -15.44
N ASP A 84 -14.81 0.84 -15.84
CA ASP A 84 -15.06 1.25 -17.24
C ASP A 84 -13.90 0.85 -18.17
N ALA A 85 -12.66 0.88 -17.65
CA ALA A 85 -11.47 0.49 -18.41
C ALA A 85 -11.19 -1.04 -18.39
N TYR A 86 -11.95 -1.82 -17.63
CA TYR A 86 -11.66 -3.24 -17.33
C TYR A 86 -11.37 -4.08 -18.55
N GLU A 87 -12.25 -4.07 -19.57
CA GLU A 87 -12.08 -4.90 -20.77
C GLU A 87 -10.78 -4.58 -21.50
N GLY A 88 -10.46 -3.30 -21.66
CA GLY A 88 -9.20 -2.88 -22.29
C GLY A 88 -7.97 -3.26 -21.44
N ILE A 89 -8.04 -3.13 -20.13
CA ILE A 89 -6.97 -3.56 -19.20
C ILE A 89 -6.78 -5.08 -19.32
N ARG A 90 -7.87 -5.84 -19.30
CA ARG A 90 -7.84 -7.31 -19.43
C ARG A 90 -7.18 -7.76 -20.74
N ASP A 91 -7.52 -7.11 -21.85
CA ASP A 91 -6.95 -7.40 -23.15
C ASP A 91 -5.44 -7.09 -23.22
N GLU A 92 -4.99 -5.99 -22.60
CA GLU A 92 -3.56 -5.67 -22.49
C GLU A 92 -2.82 -6.71 -21.67
N VAL A 93 -3.37 -7.09 -20.51
CA VAL A 93 -2.77 -8.10 -19.62
C VAL A 93 -2.76 -9.47 -20.30
N SER A 94 -3.81 -9.86 -21.04
CA SER A 94 -3.84 -11.11 -21.81
C SER A 94 -2.70 -11.15 -22.84
N ARG A 95 -2.55 -10.10 -23.64
CA ARG A 95 -1.46 -10.00 -24.65
C ARG A 95 -0.08 -10.04 -24.01
N PHE A 96 0.04 -9.47 -22.82
CA PHE A 96 1.28 -9.49 -22.05
C PHE A 96 1.62 -10.91 -21.58
N MET A 97 0.62 -11.69 -21.16
CA MET A 97 0.79 -13.07 -20.68
C MET A 97 1.06 -14.07 -21.82
N ASP A 98 0.49 -13.86 -23.03
CA ASP A 98 0.56 -14.77 -24.18
C ASP A 98 1.95 -14.87 -24.86
N GLY A 99 3.01 -14.43 -24.20
CA GLY A 99 4.36 -14.85 -24.59
C GLY A 99 5.27 -13.77 -25.13
N ARG A 100 5.02 -12.50 -24.89
CA ARG A 100 5.98 -11.44 -25.24
C ARG A 100 6.79 -10.90 -24.08
N MET A 101 6.38 -11.20 -22.85
CA MET A 101 7.18 -10.82 -21.71
C MET A 101 7.10 -11.90 -20.64
N ALA A 102 8.13 -12.74 -20.58
CA ALA A 102 8.48 -13.34 -19.31
C ALA A 102 8.59 -12.17 -18.33
N ALA A 103 7.60 -12.00 -17.46
CA ALA A 103 7.73 -11.02 -16.38
C ALA A 103 9.10 -11.25 -15.74
N PRO A 104 9.95 -10.21 -15.62
CA PRO A 104 11.26 -10.42 -15.04
C PRO A 104 11.05 -11.11 -13.69
N PRO A 105 11.87 -12.11 -13.34
CA PRO A 105 11.89 -12.63 -11.99
C PRO A 105 12.06 -11.45 -11.05
N HIS A 106 11.46 -11.52 -9.86
CA HIS A 106 11.58 -10.52 -8.82
C HIS A 106 12.97 -9.91 -8.79
N GLY A 107 13.06 -8.60 -8.75
CA GLY A 107 14.33 -7.93 -8.65
C GLY A 107 14.71 -7.17 -9.89
N LEU A 108 13.86 -6.24 -10.34
CA LEU A 108 14.45 -5.03 -10.85
C LEU A 108 14.85 -4.20 -9.63
N PRO A 109 16.08 -3.64 -9.63
CA PRO A 109 16.58 -2.84 -8.53
C PRO A 109 15.94 -1.46 -8.52
N ASP A 110 14.65 -1.37 -8.24
CA ASP A 110 14.14 -0.28 -7.46
C ASP A 110 14.35 -0.74 -6.02
N ASN A 111 15.30 -0.13 -5.31
CA ASN A 111 15.72 -0.42 -3.95
C ASN A 111 14.62 -0.27 -2.89
N ALA A 112 13.40 -0.65 -3.22
CA ALA A 112 12.29 -0.82 -2.33
C ALA A 112 11.94 -2.30 -2.35
N GLN A 113 12.56 -3.06 -1.46
CA GLN A 113 12.03 -4.32 -0.98
C GLN A 113 10.53 -4.09 -0.73
N SER A 114 9.65 -4.78 -1.45
CA SER A 114 8.30 -4.93 -0.95
C SER A 114 8.47 -5.66 0.39
N ASP A 115 7.98 -5.08 1.48
CA ASP A 115 8.07 -5.72 2.79
C ASP A 115 7.45 -7.12 2.74
N ALA A 116 6.44 -7.32 1.90
CA ALA A 116 5.85 -8.60 1.61
C ALA A 116 6.79 -9.57 0.84
N ALA A 117 7.66 -9.10 -0.04
CA ALA A 117 8.68 -9.97 -0.67
C ALA A 117 9.80 -10.31 0.31
N ALA A 118 10.17 -9.40 1.22
CA ALA A 118 11.07 -9.66 2.32
C ALA A 118 10.47 -10.65 3.34
N LEU A 119 9.15 -10.58 3.58
CA LEU A 119 8.41 -11.52 4.42
C LEU A 119 8.18 -12.87 3.74
N SER A 120 7.98 -12.88 2.42
CA SER A 120 7.73 -14.10 1.67
C SER A 120 8.98 -14.89 1.35
N GLY A 121 10.18 -14.36 1.57
CA GLY A 121 11.52 -15.01 1.44
C GLY A 121 11.68 -16.22 0.51
N GLN A 122 10.60 -16.71 -0.09
CA GLN A 122 10.51 -17.97 -0.79
C GLN A 122 9.41 -18.08 -1.85
N SER A 123 8.56 -17.08 -2.13
CA SER A 123 7.52 -17.35 -3.11
C SER A 123 7.97 -16.96 -4.52
N GLU A 124 8.64 -17.89 -5.21
CA GLU A 124 8.78 -17.85 -6.68
C GLU A 124 7.44 -17.65 -7.42
N GLY A 125 6.33 -17.81 -6.69
CA GLY A 125 4.97 -17.70 -7.19
C GLY A 125 4.35 -16.30 -7.15
N TRP A 126 4.98 -15.32 -6.51
CA TRP A 126 4.48 -13.94 -6.48
C TRP A 126 5.30 -13.05 -7.41
N ARG A 127 4.63 -12.33 -8.32
CA ARG A 127 5.25 -11.45 -9.30
C ARG A 127 4.54 -10.10 -9.33
N GLU A 128 5.30 -9.04 -9.61
CA GLU A 128 4.82 -7.68 -9.68
C GLU A 128 5.23 -7.02 -11.01
N TRP A 129 4.28 -6.34 -11.66
CA TRP A 129 4.56 -5.43 -12.75
C TRP A 129 4.06 -4.04 -12.38
N ARG A 130 4.97 -3.16 -12.03
CA ARG A 130 4.66 -1.86 -11.46
C ARG A 130 4.54 -0.78 -12.53
N PHE A 131 3.43 -0.03 -12.52
CA PHE A 131 3.17 1.13 -13.38
C PHE A 131 3.48 2.44 -12.69
N VAL A 132 3.19 2.53 -11.40
CA VAL A 132 3.39 3.71 -10.56
C VAL A 132 4.26 3.30 -9.37
N ALA A 133 5.40 3.97 -9.21
CA ALA A 133 6.29 3.76 -8.08
C ALA A 133 5.66 4.27 -6.77
N ARG A 134 6.16 3.79 -5.61
CA ARG A 134 5.63 4.12 -4.27
C ARG A 134 5.56 5.62 -3.91
N ASN A 135 6.14 6.49 -4.72
CA ASN A 135 6.08 7.95 -4.60
C ASN A 135 5.10 8.60 -5.58
N GLY A 136 4.22 7.83 -6.21
CA GLY A 136 3.26 8.30 -7.20
C GLY A 136 3.84 8.58 -8.59
N ARG A 137 5.14 8.33 -8.82
CA ARG A 137 5.79 8.56 -10.12
C ARG A 137 5.46 7.45 -11.10
N PHE A 138 4.94 7.81 -12.27
CA PHE A 138 4.72 6.87 -13.37
C PHE A 138 6.03 6.33 -13.93
N LEU A 139 6.06 5.03 -14.21
CA LEU A 139 7.17 4.32 -14.83
C LEU A 139 6.87 4.17 -16.32
N ASP A 140 7.12 5.24 -17.10
CA ASP A 140 6.67 5.35 -18.48
C ASP A 140 7.15 4.20 -19.36
N GLU A 141 8.36 3.68 -19.16
CA GLU A 141 8.87 2.52 -19.87
C GLU A 141 8.02 1.26 -19.67
N ARG A 142 7.42 1.09 -18.49
CA ARG A 142 6.53 -0.03 -18.15
C ARG A 142 5.09 0.20 -18.58
N CYS A 143 4.72 1.46 -18.82
CA CYS A 143 3.41 1.86 -19.30
C CYS A 143 3.25 1.71 -20.82
N LYS A 144 4.34 1.61 -21.58
CA LYS A 144 4.33 1.62 -23.05
C LYS A 144 3.44 0.55 -23.68
N ASP A 145 3.50 -0.66 -23.13
CA ASP A 145 2.75 -1.80 -23.64
C ASP A 145 1.33 -1.91 -23.06
N PHE A 146 0.96 -0.95 -22.18
CA PHE A 146 -0.31 -0.90 -21.47
C PHE A 146 -0.99 0.48 -21.59
N PRO A 147 -1.29 0.98 -22.79
CA PRO A 147 -1.82 2.34 -22.96
C PRO A 147 -3.18 2.55 -22.31
N VAL A 148 -4.08 1.56 -22.29
CA VAL A 148 -5.39 1.65 -21.63
C VAL A 148 -5.21 1.69 -20.11
N THR A 149 -4.43 0.76 -19.56
CA THR A 149 -4.12 0.71 -18.12
C THR A 149 -3.45 2.01 -17.66
N ALA A 150 -2.43 2.47 -18.38
CA ALA A 150 -1.74 3.72 -18.07
C ALA A 150 -2.66 4.94 -18.18
N GLY A 151 -3.55 4.96 -19.17
CA GLY A 151 -4.56 5.99 -19.34
C GLY A 151 -5.53 6.05 -18.15
N ALA A 152 -6.07 4.90 -17.74
CA ALA A 152 -6.94 4.79 -16.58
C ALA A 152 -6.23 5.23 -15.27
N LEU A 153 -4.99 4.76 -15.06
CA LEU A 153 -4.21 5.15 -13.88
C LEU A 153 -3.89 6.65 -13.85
N ARG A 154 -3.65 7.30 -14.99
CA ARG A 154 -3.47 8.75 -15.06
C ARG A 154 -4.76 9.51 -14.73
N GLN A 155 -5.93 9.03 -15.16
CA GLN A 155 -7.22 9.58 -14.76
C GLN A 155 -7.45 9.42 -13.25
N VAL A 156 -7.12 8.25 -12.69
CA VAL A 156 -7.14 8.03 -11.23
C VAL A 156 -6.25 9.05 -10.51
N ALA A 157 -5.01 9.22 -10.96
CA ALA A 157 -4.06 10.17 -10.35
C ALA A 157 -4.52 11.64 -10.45
N GLN A 158 -5.26 12.01 -11.50
CA GLN A 158 -5.86 13.34 -11.62
C GLN A 158 -7.02 13.55 -10.64
N ARG A 159 -7.82 12.51 -10.40
CA ARG A 159 -8.96 12.57 -9.48
C ARG A 159 -8.55 12.42 -8.03
N ILE A 160 -7.54 11.58 -7.78
CA ILE A 160 -6.95 11.33 -6.46
C ILE A 160 -5.49 11.76 -6.52
N PRO A 161 -5.13 12.98 -6.09
CA PRO A 161 -3.76 13.52 -6.20
C PRO A 161 -2.69 12.68 -5.51
N LEU A 162 -3.08 11.64 -4.78
CA LEU A 162 -2.23 10.83 -3.92
C LEU A 162 -2.40 9.33 -4.21
N LEU A 163 -2.43 8.95 -5.50
CA LEU A 163 -2.15 7.57 -5.92
C LEU A 163 -0.69 7.25 -5.55
N VAL A 164 -0.52 6.39 -4.56
CA VAL A 164 0.80 6.08 -3.98
C VAL A 164 1.55 5.08 -4.83
N ASN A 165 0.84 4.07 -5.34
CA ASN A 165 1.41 2.94 -6.07
C ASN A 165 0.34 2.28 -6.94
N ALA A 166 0.73 1.73 -8.09
CA ALA A 166 -0.15 0.89 -8.91
C ALA A 166 0.65 -0.20 -9.64
N LEU A 167 0.19 -1.44 -9.54
CA LEU A 167 0.89 -2.59 -10.12
C LEU A 167 -0.05 -3.76 -10.43
N LEU A 168 0.32 -4.60 -11.38
CA LEU A 168 -0.25 -5.94 -11.51
C LEU A 168 0.42 -6.84 -10.48
N LEU A 169 -0.40 -7.51 -9.69
CA LEU A 169 0.01 -8.57 -8.78
C LEU A 169 -0.39 -9.91 -9.36
N THR A 170 0.60 -10.75 -9.68
CA THR A 170 0.37 -12.11 -10.14
C THR A 170 0.68 -13.09 -9.02
N LEU A 171 -0.24 -13.98 -8.74
CA LEU A 171 -0.07 -15.07 -7.79
C LEU A 171 -0.26 -16.40 -8.52
N ARG A 172 0.81 -17.17 -8.67
CA ARG A 172 0.82 -18.44 -9.39
C ARG A 172 0.06 -19.54 -8.64
N PRO A 173 -0.37 -20.61 -9.33
CA PRO A 173 -0.95 -21.78 -8.71
C PRO A 173 -0.11 -22.32 -7.53
N GLY A 174 -0.78 -22.69 -6.44
CA GLY A 174 -0.15 -23.22 -5.23
C GLY A 174 0.55 -22.20 -4.34
N THR A 175 0.48 -20.90 -4.66
CA THR A 175 1.16 -19.85 -3.89
C THR A 175 0.30 -19.37 -2.73
N LEU A 176 0.96 -19.19 -1.58
CA LEU A 176 0.41 -18.57 -0.37
C LEU A 176 1.28 -17.36 0.00
N ILE A 177 0.68 -16.19 0.16
CA ILE A 177 1.28 -15.05 0.85
C ILE A 177 0.97 -15.23 2.34
N PRO A 178 1.99 -15.41 3.21
CA PRO A 178 1.75 -15.67 4.63
C PRO A 178 1.07 -14.48 5.33
N PRO A 179 0.42 -14.70 6.49
CA PRO A 179 -0.17 -13.62 7.27
C PRO A 179 0.84 -12.54 7.63
N HIS A 180 0.52 -11.28 7.32
CA HIS A 180 1.34 -10.11 7.62
C HIS A 180 0.46 -8.87 7.79
N THR A 181 1.05 -7.78 8.27
CA THR A 181 0.43 -6.45 8.36
C THR A 181 1.33 -5.45 7.67
N ASP A 182 0.75 -4.53 6.92
CA ASP A 182 1.48 -3.38 6.42
C ASP A 182 1.57 -2.26 7.47
N PRO A 183 2.63 -1.44 7.43
CA PRO A 183 2.97 -0.57 8.55
C PRO A 183 2.12 0.70 8.68
N ILE A 184 1.30 1.04 7.67
CA ILE A 184 0.65 2.35 7.53
C ILE A 184 -0.84 2.18 7.28
N ASN A 185 -1.71 2.68 8.19
CA ASN A 185 -3.17 2.64 8.02
C ASN A 185 -3.75 3.87 7.27
N ALA A 186 -2.92 4.86 6.99
CA ALA A 186 -3.33 6.03 6.19
C ALA A 186 -3.51 5.69 4.70
N TYR A 187 -3.11 4.50 4.30
CA TYR A 187 -3.32 3.93 2.96
C TYR A 187 -4.27 2.74 3.02
N ALA A 188 -4.87 2.43 1.89
CA ALA A 188 -5.72 1.26 1.68
C ALA A 188 -5.45 0.69 0.28
N ASP A 189 -5.67 -0.60 0.13
CA ASP A 189 -5.61 -1.28 -1.14
C ASP A 189 -6.97 -1.30 -1.84
N LEU A 190 -6.96 -1.03 -3.13
CA LEU A 190 -8.07 -1.25 -4.04
C LEU A 190 -7.60 -2.18 -5.17
N TRP A 191 -8.19 -3.36 -5.26
CA TRP A 191 -7.90 -4.35 -6.29
C TRP A 191 -9.00 -4.41 -7.34
N LEU A 192 -8.62 -4.36 -8.62
CA LEU A 192 -9.47 -4.77 -9.73
C LEU A 192 -9.07 -6.19 -10.14
N GLY A 193 -10.01 -7.14 -10.11
CA GLY A 193 -9.79 -8.50 -10.57
C GLY A 193 -9.62 -8.56 -12.08
N ILE A 194 -8.50 -9.10 -12.59
CA ILE A 194 -8.24 -9.22 -14.05
C ILE A 194 -8.41 -10.66 -14.51
N PHE A 195 -7.66 -11.60 -13.93
CA PHE A 195 -7.82 -13.04 -14.09
C PHE A 195 -7.92 -13.66 -12.71
N VAL A 196 -9.07 -14.26 -12.44
CA VAL A 196 -9.39 -14.76 -11.09
C VAL A 196 -9.84 -16.22 -11.18
N PRO A 197 -8.89 -17.18 -11.06
CA PRO A 197 -9.24 -18.60 -11.03
C PRO A 197 -10.04 -18.95 -9.78
N LYS A 198 -10.75 -20.07 -9.84
CA LYS A 198 -11.42 -20.63 -8.67
C LYS A 198 -10.41 -20.90 -7.55
N GLU A 199 -10.88 -20.97 -6.30
CA GLU A 199 -10.07 -21.27 -5.12
C GLU A 199 -8.94 -20.25 -4.83
N THR A 200 -9.09 -19.01 -5.31
CA THR A 200 -8.24 -17.90 -4.92
C THR A 200 -8.99 -16.97 -3.97
N ALA A 201 -8.32 -16.45 -2.96
CA ALA A 201 -8.92 -15.51 -2.04
C ALA A 201 -7.88 -14.66 -1.29
N LEU A 202 -8.40 -13.64 -0.61
CA LEU A 202 -7.74 -12.80 0.37
C LEU A 202 -8.51 -12.91 1.69
N CYS A 203 -7.79 -13.13 2.78
CA CYS A 203 -8.34 -13.10 4.13
C CYS A 203 -7.76 -11.91 4.88
N VAL A 204 -8.61 -11.02 5.37
CA VAL A 204 -8.22 -9.87 6.18
C VAL A 204 -8.87 -10.00 7.55
N ARG A 205 -8.08 -10.01 8.60
CA ARG A 205 -8.53 -10.19 9.98
C ARG A 205 -9.50 -11.38 10.17
N GLY A 206 -9.21 -12.50 9.47
CA GLY A 206 -10.01 -13.73 9.55
C GLY A 206 -11.28 -13.75 8.69
N GLU A 207 -11.65 -12.67 8.02
CA GLU A 207 -12.75 -12.63 7.05
C GLU A 207 -12.19 -12.83 5.64
N THR A 208 -12.70 -13.85 4.92
CA THR A 208 -12.22 -14.23 3.60
C THR A 208 -13.15 -13.72 2.50
N ARG A 209 -12.57 -13.08 1.48
CA ARG A 209 -13.26 -12.69 0.24
C ARG A 209 -12.44 -13.10 -0.98
N ALA A 210 -13.12 -13.48 -2.05
CA ALA A 210 -12.51 -13.74 -3.34
C ALA A 210 -12.61 -12.49 -4.22
N PRO A 211 -11.53 -12.08 -4.92
CA PRO A 211 -11.66 -11.13 -6.02
C PRO A 211 -12.62 -11.66 -7.09
N VAL A 212 -13.21 -10.77 -7.87
CA VAL A 212 -14.07 -11.10 -9.00
C VAL A 212 -13.52 -10.40 -10.24
N GLU A 213 -13.52 -11.08 -11.39
CA GLU A 213 -13.13 -10.46 -12.67
C GLU A 213 -14.00 -9.25 -12.98
N GLY A 214 -13.39 -8.11 -13.30
CA GLY A 214 -14.07 -6.83 -13.49
C GLY A 214 -14.58 -6.18 -12.20
N GLY A 215 -14.53 -6.90 -11.06
CA GLY A 215 -14.97 -6.41 -9.76
C GLY A 215 -13.87 -5.75 -8.95
N LEU A 216 -14.27 -4.85 -8.06
CA LEU A 216 -13.37 -4.17 -7.13
C LEU A 216 -13.42 -4.80 -5.74
N LEU A 217 -12.28 -4.83 -5.06
CA LEU A 217 -12.14 -5.28 -3.69
C LEU A 217 -11.28 -4.27 -2.92
N GLY A 218 -11.85 -3.60 -1.91
CA GLY A 218 -11.17 -2.61 -1.08
C GLY A 218 -10.89 -3.15 0.32
N PHE A 219 -9.69 -2.91 0.86
CA PHE A 219 -9.35 -3.32 2.22
C PHE A 219 -8.26 -2.44 2.85
N ASP A 220 -8.26 -2.38 4.16
CA ASP A 220 -7.21 -1.76 4.96
C ASP A 220 -6.10 -2.79 5.23
N HIS A 221 -4.98 -2.63 4.54
CA HIS A 221 -3.83 -3.55 4.61
C HIS A 221 -3.07 -3.50 5.95
N SER A 222 -3.37 -2.52 6.80
CA SER A 222 -2.78 -2.46 8.13
C SER A 222 -3.33 -3.54 9.08
N PHE A 223 -4.48 -4.15 8.75
CA PHE A 223 -4.93 -5.38 9.41
C PHE A 223 -4.15 -6.58 8.91
N GLU A 224 -3.97 -7.58 9.78
CA GLU A 224 -3.38 -8.85 9.40
C GLU A 224 -4.14 -9.47 8.22
N HIS A 225 -3.41 -9.74 7.14
CA HIS A 225 -3.97 -10.30 5.93
C HIS A 225 -3.06 -11.36 5.30
N THR A 226 -3.68 -12.25 4.55
CA THR A 226 -3.05 -13.36 3.82
C THR A 226 -3.81 -13.60 2.53
N ALA A 227 -3.12 -14.02 1.47
CA ALA A 227 -3.74 -14.33 0.20
C ALA A 227 -3.21 -15.64 -0.37
N TRP A 228 -4.04 -16.36 -1.12
CA TRP A 228 -3.64 -17.61 -1.75
C TRP A 228 -4.25 -17.77 -3.13
N ASN A 229 -3.61 -18.63 -3.92
CA ASN A 229 -4.13 -19.16 -5.17
C ASN A 229 -3.97 -20.69 -5.16
N ARG A 230 -5.07 -21.40 -4.94
CA ARG A 230 -5.13 -22.88 -4.97
C ARG A 230 -5.72 -23.38 -6.29
N GLY A 231 -6.00 -22.48 -7.23
CA GLY A 231 -6.48 -22.78 -8.57
C GLY A 231 -5.37 -23.35 -9.47
N ASP A 232 -5.70 -23.54 -10.73
CA ASP A 232 -4.87 -24.16 -11.77
C ASP A 232 -4.19 -23.14 -12.70
N SER A 233 -4.51 -21.88 -12.58
CA SER A 233 -3.99 -20.78 -13.40
C SER A 233 -3.60 -19.57 -12.56
N ASP A 234 -2.87 -18.63 -13.15
CA ASP A 234 -2.39 -17.43 -12.46
C ASP A 234 -3.57 -16.53 -12.04
N ARG A 235 -3.58 -16.08 -10.77
CA ARG A 235 -4.44 -14.98 -10.34
C ARG A 235 -3.72 -13.65 -10.63
N ILE A 236 -4.40 -12.76 -11.36
CA ILE A 236 -3.88 -11.43 -11.66
C ILE A 236 -4.89 -10.38 -11.20
N VAL A 237 -4.44 -9.42 -10.41
CA VAL A 237 -5.20 -8.25 -10.01
C VAL A 237 -4.39 -6.98 -10.32
N LEU A 238 -5.07 -5.91 -10.71
CA LEU A 238 -4.49 -4.57 -10.70
C LEU A 238 -4.71 -3.99 -9.30
N SER A 239 -3.63 -3.85 -8.55
CA SER A 239 -3.62 -3.31 -7.18
C SER A 239 -3.20 -1.86 -7.20
N LEU A 240 -3.99 -1.01 -6.54
CA LEU A 240 -3.70 0.39 -6.29
C LEU A 240 -3.56 0.60 -4.79
N LEU A 241 -2.46 1.22 -4.37
CA LEU A 241 -2.31 1.75 -3.02
C LEU A 241 -2.70 3.22 -3.04
N ILE A 242 -3.75 3.56 -2.32
CA ILE A 242 -4.38 4.87 -2.33
C ILE A 242 -4.56 5.32 -0.88
N HIS A 243 -4.78 6.61 -0.66
CA HIS A 243 -5.14 7.08 0.67
C HIS A 243 -6.43 6.42 1.17
N ASN A 244 -6.43 6.06 2.45
CA ASN A 244 -7.62 5.49 3.10
C ASN A 244 -8.79 6.47 2.96
N PRO A 245 -9.93 6.06 2.36
CA PRO A 245 -11.06 6.95 2.11
C PRO A 245 -11.72 7.48 3.39
N ASN A 246 -11.46 6.87 4.54
CA ASN A 246 -11.95 7.33 5.84
C ASN A 246 -11.14 8.50 6.43
N LEU A 247 -10.08 8.97 5.75
CA LEU A 247 -9.38 10.21 6.07
C LEU A 247 -10.11 11.39 5.45
N LEU A 248 -10.16 12.51 6.17
CA LEU A 248 -10.61 13.78 5.62
C LEU A 248 -9.64 14.27 4.52
N PRO A 249 -10.09 15.08 3.55
CA PRO A 249 -9.23 15.53 2.45
C PRO A 249 -7.89 16.13 2.92
N HIS A 250 -7.92 17.04 3.90
CA HIS A 250 -6.69 17.62 4.45
C HIS A 250 -5.83 16.61 5.22
N GLU A 251 -6.42 15.62 5.88
CA GLU A 251 -5.67 14.55 6.55
C GLU A 251 -4.93 13.66 5.56
N ARG A 252 -5.51 13.40 4.38
CA ARG A 252 -4.85 12.65 3.29
C ARG A 252 -3.59 13.38 2.82
N GLU A 253 -3.69 14.70 2.60
CA GLU A 253 -2.56 15.52 2.20
C GLU A 253 -1.47 15.54 3.27
N ILE A 254 -1.84 15.79 4.52
CA ILE A 254 -0.91 15.82 5.65
C ILE A 254 -0.26 14.45 5.88
N ALA A 255 -1.03 13.36 5.84
CA ALA A 255 -0.49 12.01 5.98
C ALA A 255 0.52 11.71 4.87
N GLY A 256 0.21 12.06 3.61
CA GLY A 256 1.13 11.92 2.48
C GLY A 256 2.44 12.70 2.69
N PHE A 257 2.34 13.95 3.13
CA PHE A 257 3.49 14.78 3.48
C PHE A 257 4.33 14.14 4.59
N LEU A 258 3.70 13.75 5.70
CA LEU A 258 4.40 13.13 6.84
C LEU A 258 5.07 11.82 6.42
N ILE A 259 4.35 10.90 5.81
CA ILE A 259 4.88 9.59 5.41
C ILE A 259 6.10 9.73 4.49
N HIS A 260 6.07 10.70 3.55
CA HIS A 260 7.22 10.96 2.67
C HIS A 260 8.49 11.34 3.45
N HIS A 261 8.37 12.15 4.50
CA HIS A 261 9.51 12.55 5.31
C HIS A 261 9.96 11.46 6.28
N LEU A 262 9.01 10.73 6.87
CA LEU A 262 9.27 9.65 7.80
C LEU A 262 9.95 8.45 7.09
N ALA A 263 9.59 8.16 5.83
CA ALA A 263 10.23 7.13 5.04
C ALA A 263 11.72 7.41 4.77
N LYS A 264 12.06 8.67 4.51
CA LYS A 264 13.47 9.09 4.33
C LYS A 264 14.30 8.90 5.61
N PHE A 265 13.71 9.22 6.76
CA PHE A 265 14.37 9.01 8.06
C PHE A 265 14.69 7.53 8.29
N SER A 266 13.73 6.63 8.05
CA SER A 266 13.93 5.19 8.22
C SER A 266 15.01 4.63 7.28
N ALA A 267 15.07 5.09 6.02
CA ALA A 267 16.10 4.69 5.07
C ALA A 267 17.51 5.13 5.50
N THR A 268 17.64 6.34 6.03
CA THR A 268 18.93 6.88 6.50
C THR A 268 19.43 6.12 7.73
N THR A 269 18.55 5.83 8.68
CA THR A 269 18.91 5.11 9.92
C THR A 269 19.38 3.69 9.65
N VAL A 270 18.78 2.98 8.69
CA VAL A 270 19.22 1.65 8.26
C VAL A 270 20.59 1.70 7.60
N PHE A 271 20.90 2.74 6.82
CA PHE A 271 22.18 2.90 6.15
C PHE A 271 23.31 3.19 7.15
N GLU A 272 23.07 4.02 8.16
CA GLU A 272 24.05 4.33 9.22
C GLU A 272 24.35 3.11 10.10
N GLN A 273 23.38 2.24 10.36
CA GLN A 273 23.59 1.00 11.12
C GLN A 273 24.40 -0.05 10.34
N SER A 274 24.29 -0.09 9.02
CA SER A 274 25.03 -1.04 8.17
C SER A 274 26.49 -0.61 7.89
N VAL A 275 26.87 0.61 8.23
CA VAL A 275 28.26 1.13 8.07
C VAL A 275 29.08 0.96 9.36
N CYS A 276 28.43 0.63 10.47
CA CYS A 276 29.08 0.42 11.77
C CYS A 276 29.32 -1.06 12.14
N GLU A 277 29.04 -2.02 11.27
CA GLU A 277 29.42 -3.43 11.36
C GLU A 277 30.52 -3.75 10.32
#